data_ca577d8485e9dd8bcaeaefaf8795e741
#
_entry.id   ca577d8485e9dd8bcaeaefaf8795e741
#
_cell.length_a   1.000
_cell.length_b   1.000
_cell.length_c   1.000
_cell.angle_alpha   90.00
_cell.angle_beta   90.00
_cell.angle_gamma   90.00
#
_symmetry.space_group_name_H-M   'P 1'
#
loop_
_entity.id
_entity.type
_entity.pdbx_description
1 polymer ?
#
loop_
_entity_poly.entity_id
_entity_poly.type
_entity_poly.pdbx_seq_one_letter_code
_entity_poly.pdbx_strand_id
1 'polypeptide(L)'
;EVLNDFRFLVRTVASRKGIRIAKWLGDGAMLVAVEPETATEAIMEMLDSLAQSDAPLELRAGLASGPVLLVDGEDYLGHAVNMASRLCDQAEPGQVLATSSMITSLMVNTPSTPIGKHQIKGFKEPIELVRLTRANSV
;
A
#
# COMPACT_ATOMS: atom_id res chain seq x y z
N GLU A 1 -17.22 1.86 -15.43
CA GLU A 1 -17.68 1.50 -14.09
C GLU A 1 -16.55 1.70 -13.06
N VAL A 2 -16.89 1.64 -11.79
CA VAL A 2 -15.97 1.94 -10.70
C VAL A 2 -14.75 1.01 -10.70
N LEU A 3 -14.97 -0.28 -10.91
CA LEU A 3 -13.86 -1.23 -10.90
C LEU A 3 -12.90 -1.00 -12.08
N ASN A 4 -13.44 -0.72 -13.26
CA ASN A 4 -12.60 -0.43 -14.42
C ASN A 4 -11.82 0.87 -14.24
N ASP A 5 -12.45 1.88 -13.64
CA ASP A 5 -11.77 3.14 -13.34
C ASP A 5 -10.64 2.95 -12.34
N PHE A 6 -10.86 2.13 -11.33
CA PHE A 6 -9.83 1.77 -10.36
C PHE A 6 -8.65 1.08 -11.05
N ARG A 7 -8.93 0.08 -11.88
CA ARG A 7 -7.86 -0.67 -12.56
C ARG A 7 -7.08 0.22 -13.53
N PHE A 8 -7.78 1.10 -14.23
CA PHE A 8 -7.14 2.03 -15.13
C PHE A 8 -6.19 2.96 -14.36
N LEU A 9 -6.64 3.48 -13.23
CA LEU A 9 -5.81 4.35 -12.38
C LEU A 9 -4.57 3.61 -11.87
N VAL A 10 -4.75 2.40 -11.38
CA VAL A 10 -3.62 1.61 -10.87
C VAL A 10 -2.61 1.36 -11.99
N ARG A 11 -3.07 0.97 -13.18
CA ARG A 11 -2.16 0.76 -14.30
C ARG A 11 -1.41 2.03 -14.68
N THR A 12 -2.11 3.17 -14.68
CA THR A 12 -1.51 4.44 -15.04
C THR A 12 -0.42 4.85 -14.06
N VAL A 13 -0.72 4.80 -12.77
CA VAL A 13 0.24 5.21 -11.75
C VAL A 13 1.40 4.22 -11.68
N ALA A 14 1.12 2.93 -11.72
CA ALA A 14 2.17 1.91 -11.66
C ALA A 14 3.13 2.02 -12.84
N SER A 15 2.60 2.22 -14.05
CA SER A 15 3.41 2.35 -15.24
C SER A 15 4.32 3.58 -15.16
N ARG A 16 3.77 4.71 -14.73
CA ARG A 16 4.53 5.94 -14.64
C ARG A 16 5.63 5.88 -13.58
N LYS A 17 5.39 5.17 -12.48
CA LYS A 17 6.35 5.09 -11.39
C LYS A 17 7.25 3.85 -11.44
N GLY A 18 7.09 3.01 -12.45
CA GLY A 18 7.91 1.81 -12.57
C GLY A 18 7.60 0.73 -11.54
N ILE A 19 6.35 0.68 -11.10
CA ILE A 19 5.90 -0.31 -10.12
C ILE A 19 5.25 -1.47 -10.86
N ARG A 20 5.49 -2.68 -10.37
CA ARG A 20 4.93 -3.88 -10.96
C ARG A 20 3.58 -4.21 -10.33
N ILE A 21 2.60 -4.47 -11.17
CA ILE A 21 1.32 -5.01 -10.71
C ILE A 21 1.51 -6.53 -10.65
N ALA A 22 1.59 -7.07 -9.43
CA ALA A 22 1.82 -8.50 -9.25
C ALA A 22 0.58 -9.31 -9.59
N LYS A 23 -0.57 -8.84 -9.14
CA LYS A 23 -1.83 -9.49 -9.51
C LYS A 23 -3.02 -8.62 -9.11
N TRP A 24 -4.15 -8.86 -9.74
CA TRP A 24 -5.43 -8.29 -9.38
C TRP A 24 -6.12 -9.20 -8.37
N LEU A 25 -6.77 -8.61 -7.38
CA LEU A 25 -7.39 -9.32 -6.26
C LEU A 25 -8.87 -8.92 -6.16
N GLY A 26 -9.70 -9.43 -7.08
CA GLY A 26 -11.09 -9.00 -7.09
C GLY A 26 -11.19 -7.50 -7.28
N ASP A 27 -11.55 -6.77 -6.23
CA ASP A 27 -11.66 -5.31 -6.25
C ASP A 27 -10.38 -4.59 -5.79
N GLY A 28 -9.27 -5.31 -5.71
CA GLY A 28 -8.01 -4.72 -5.27
C GLY A 28 -6.85 -5.14 -6.15
N ALA A 29 -5.64 -4.80 -5.72
CA ALA A 29 -4.43 -5.12 -6.45
C ALA A 29 -3.26 -5.32 -5.49
N MET A 30 -2.33 -6.20 -5.87
CA MET A 30 -1.06 -6.35 -5.18
C MET A 30 0.02 -5.74 -6.06
N LEU A 31 0.75 -4.78 -5.49
CA LEU A 31 1.80 -4.05 -6.19
C LEU A 31 3.15 -4.33 -5.53
N VAL A 32 4.21 -4.32 -6.34
CA VAL A 32 5.56 -4.53 -5.86
C VAL A 32 6.46 -3.43 -6.40
N ALA A 33 7.19 -2.79 -5.52
CA ALA A 33 8.13 -1.74 -5.86
C ALA A 33 9.49 -2.05 -5.25
N VAL A 34 10.55 -1.57 -5.88
CA VAL A 34 11.90 -1.77 -5.37
C VAL A 34 12.16 -0.84 -4.17
N GLU A 35 11.69 0.40 -4.26
CA GLU A 35 11.94 1.41 -3.23
C GLU A 35 10.68 1.70 -2.41
N PRO A 36 10.79 1.73 -1.07
CA PRO A 36 9.63 2.04 -0.22
C PRO A 36 9.00 3.39 -0.52
N GLU A 37 9.79 4.43 -0.80
CA GLU A 37 9.27 5.75 -1.10
C GLU A 37 8.45 5.74 -2.38
N THR A 38 8.86 4.99 -3.39
CA THR A 38 8.12 4.89 -4.65
C THR A 38 6.75 4.23 -4.42
N ALA A 39 6.74 3.15 -3.64
CA ALA A 39 5.48 2.47 -3.30
C ALA A 39 4.54 3.41 -2.54
N THR A 40 5.08 4.12 -1.57
CA THR A 40 4.30 5.03 -0.74
C THR A 40 3.70 6.16 -1.56
N GLU A 41 4.51 6.79 -2.40
CA GLU A 41 4.04 7.88 -3.25
C GLU A 41 2.95 7.42 -4.23
N ALA A 42 3.12 6.22 -4.78
CA ALA A 42 2.12 5.68 -5.70
C ALA A 42 0.77 5.48 -5.00
N ILE A 43 0.79 4.92 -3.80
CA ILE A 43 -0.44 4.69 -3.04
C ILE A 43 -1.11 6.01 -2.68
N MET A 44 -0.33 7.01 -2.24
CA MET A 44 -0.89 8.32 -1.91
C MET A 44 -1.53 8.99 -3.12
N GLU A 45 -0.90 8.87 -4.27
CA GLU A 45 -1.45 9.43 -5.50
C GLU A 45 -2.75 8.73 -5.90
N MET A 46 -2.81 7.41 -5.76
CA MET A 46 -4.02 6.66 -6.06
C MET A 46 -5.18 7.06 -5.15
N LEU A 47 -4.92 7.19 -3.85
CA LEU A 47 -5.93 7.62 -2.91
C LEU A 47 -6.45 9.02 -3.25
N ASP A 48 -5.54 9.92 -3.57
CA ASP A 48 -5.88 11.29 -3.91
C ASP A 48 -6.78 11.35 -5.15
N SER A 49 -6.37 10.65 -6.20
CA SER A 49 -7.10 10.67 -7.46
C SER A 49 -8.52 10.13 -7.31
N LEU A 50 -8.67 9.04 -6.52
CA LEU A 50 -9.99 8.45 -6.33
C LEU A 50 -10.87 9.30 -5.42
N ALA A 51 -10.29 9.94 -4.42
CA ALA A 51 -11.05 10.82 -3.53
C ALA A 51 -11.59 12.05 -4.25
N GLN A 52 -10.89 12.49 -5.30
CA GLN A 52 -11.25 13.70 -6.05
C GLN A 52 -12.01 13.41 -7.34
N SER A 53 -12.32 12.14 -7.61
CA SER A 53 -13.03 11.77 -8.83
C SER A 53 -14.53 12.09 -8.73
N ASP A 54 -15.22 12.00 -9.87
CA ASP A 54 -16.68 12.22 -9.93
C ASP A 54 -17.45 11.20 -9.08
N ALA A 55 -16.90 10.00 -8.95
CA ALA A 55 -17.47 8.96 -8.09
C ALA A 55 -16.42 8.59 -7.05
N PRO A 56 -16.27 9.38 -5.98
CA PRO A 56 -15.22 9.16 -5.01
C PRO A 56 -15.26 7.77 -4.40
N LEU A 57 -14.08 7.17 -4.27
CA LEU A 57 -13.92 5.85 -3.71
C LEU A 57 -12.83 5.91 -2.65
N GLU A 58 -13.12 5.37 -1.48
CA GLU A 58 -12.13 5.31 -0.41
C GLU A 58 -11.38 4.00 -0.47
N LEU A 59 -10.09 4.09 -0.79
CA LEU A 59 -9.22 2.93 -0.78
C LEU A 59 -8.63 2.72 0.59
N ARG A 60 -8.32 1.48 0.88
CA ARG A 60 -7.46 1.15 2.02
C ARG A 60 -6.25 0.43 1.49
N ALA A 61 -5.14 0.57 2.19
CA ALA A 61 -3.89 -0.02 1.75
C ALA A 61 -3.05 -0.49 2.92
N GLY A 62 -2.25 -1.52 2.67
CA GLY A 62 -1.25 -1.99 3.60
C GLY A 62 0.08 -2.06 2.88
N LEU A 63 1.12 -1.55 3.52
CA LEU A 63 2.46 -1.54 2.95
C LEU A 63 3.44 -2.18 3.93
N ALA A 64 4.31 -3.00 3.39
CA ALA A 64 5.37 -3.62 4.17
C ALA A 64 6.60 -3.78 3.29
N SER A 65 7.76 -3.81 3.92
CA SER A 65 9.04 -3.91 3.25
C SER A 65 9.77 -5.15 3.75
N GLY A 66 10.46 -5.83 2.86
CA GLY A 66 11.26 -7.00 3.22
C GLY A 66 11.59 -7.83 2.00
N PRO A 67 12.43 -8.85 2.19
CA PRO A 67 12.77 -9.75 1.09
C PRO A 67 11.54 -10.50 0.59
N VAL A 68 11.41 -10.59 -0.73
CA VAL A 68 10.38 -11.40 -1.35
C VAL A 68 11.03 -12.30 -2.40
N LEU A 69 10.41 -13.45 -2.61
CA LEU A 69 10.87 -14.42 -3.60
C LEU A 69 9.86 -14.47 -4.75
N LEU A 70 10.35 -14.30 -5.96
CA LEU A 70 9.51 -14.42 -7.14
C LEU A 70 9.52 -15.89 -7.58
N VAL A 71 8.33 -16.49 -7.60
CA VAL A 71 8.18 -17.91 -7.90
C VAL A 71 7.47 -18.08 -9.24
N ASP A 72 8.02 -18.92 -10.11
CA ASP A 72 7.46 -19.20 -11.43
C ASP A 72 7.22 -17.95 -12.28
N GLY A 73 7.93 -16.85 -11.94
CA GLY A 73 7.84 -15.62 -12.70
C GLY A 73 6.58 -14.81 -12.48
N GLU A 74 5.66 -15.29 -11.66
CA GLU A 74 4.35 -14.65 -11.51
C GLU A 74 3.95 -14.36 -10.05
N ASP A 75 4.43 -15.16 -9.11
CA ASP A 75 3.99 -15.06 -7.73
C ASP A 75 5.10 -14.58 -6.81
N TYR A 76 4.73 -13.80 -5.82
CA TYR A 76 5.66 -13.31 -4.82
C TYR A 76 5.35 -13.94 -3.47
N LEU A 77 6.38 -14.44 -2.79
CA LEU A 77 6.27 -15.03 -1.47
C LEU A 77 7.18 -14.30 -0.49
N GLY A 78 6.76 -14.20 0.75
CA GLY A 78 7.57 -13.60 1.80
C GLY A 78 6.71 -13.01 2.90
N HIS A 79 7.34 -12.76 4.05
CA HIS A 79 6.64 -12.16 5.19
C HIS A 79 6.08 -10.78 4.85
N ALA A 80 6.79 -10.01 4.02
CA ALA A 80 6.32 -8.68 3.63
C ALA A 80 5.00 -8.75 2.85
N VAL A 81 4.86 -9.76 1.98
CA VAL A 81 3.62 -9.95 1.23
C VAL A 81 2.45 -10.24 2.17
N ASN A 82 2.66 -11.16 3.10
CA ASN A 82 1.64 -11.53 4.07
C ASN A 82 1.30 -10.35 4.98
N MET A 83 2.32 -9.60 5.41
CA MET A 83 2.11 -8.45 6.28
C MET A 83 1.29 -7.37 5.58
N ALA A 84 1.65 -7.02 4.34
CA ALA A 84 0.93 -5.99 3.59
C ALA A 84 -0.55 -6.37 3.43
N SER A 85 -0.81 -7.64 3.13
CA SER A 85 -2.18 -8.14 2.99
C SER A 85 -2.97 -8.00 4.30
N ARG A 86 -2.37 -8.38 5.43
CA ARG A 86 -3.02 -8.28 6.73
C ARG A 86 -3.26 -6.83 7.13
N LEU A 87 -2.33 -5.94 6.84
CA LEU A 87 -2.51 -4.52 7.14
C LEU A 87 -3.63 -3.91 6.30
N CYS A 88 -3.71 -4.30 5.03
CA CYS A 88 -4.80 -3.86 4.18
C CYS A 88 -6.16 -4.28 4.75
N ASP A 89 -6.26 -5.52 5.22
CA ASP A 89 -7.49 -6.02 5.83
C ASP A 89 -7.87 -5.26 7.11
N GLN A 90 -6.88 -4.82 7.86
CA GLN A 90 -7.11 -4.07 9.11
C GLN A 90 -7.40 -2.59 8.89
N ALA A 91 -6.99 -2.05 7.76
CA ALA A 91 -7.16 -0.61 7.50
C ALA A 91 -8.63 -0.25 7.35
N GLU A 92 -8.98 0.91 7.86
CA GLU A 92 -10.29 1.51 7.64
C GLU A 92 -10.35 2.10 6.25
N PRO A 93 -11.54 2.29 5.66
CA PRO A 93 -11.64 2.96 4.38
C PRO A 93 -10.92 4.31 4.40
N GLY A 94 -10.09 4.55 3.39
CA GLY A 94 -9.28 5.76 3.30
C GLY A 94 -7.98 5.71 4.10
N GLN A 95 -7.74 4.63 4.82
CA GLN A 95 -6.58 4.52 5.70
C GLN A 95 -5.46 3.73 5.03
N VAL A 96 -4.23 4.17 5.25
CA VAL A 96 -3.03 3.48 4.78
C VAL A 96 -2.21 3.10 6.00
N LEU A 97 -2.03 1.81 6.20
CA LEU A 97 -1.23 1.27 7.29
C LEU A 97 0.09 0.72 6.75
N ALA A 98 1.15 0.91 7.51
CA ALA A 98 2.45 0.39 7.15
C ALA A 98 3.19 -0.05 8.41
N THR A 99 4.16 -0.94 8.25
CA THR A 99 5.06 -1.24 9.35
C THR A 99 5.99 -0.06 9.56
N SER A 100 6.40 0.18 10.81
CA SER A 100 7.31 1.28 11.11
C SER A 100 8.63 1.16 10.35
N SER A 101 9.07 -0.07 10.10
CA SER A 101 10.30 -0.32 9.35
C SER A 101 10.23 0.12 7.89
N MET A 102 9.03 0.38 7.38
CA MET A 102 8.81 0.86 6.02
C MET A 102 9.22 2.32 5.84
N ILE A 103 9.27 3.09 6.95
CA ILE A 103 9.50 4.53 6.89
C ILE A 103 10.97 4.83 6.66
N THR A 104 11.24 5.70 5.69
CA THR A 104 12.60 6.15 5.38
C THR A 104 12.68 7.67 5.42
N SER A 105 13.89 8.19 5.49
CA SER A 105 14.13 9.63 5.48
C SER A 105 13.77 10.27 4.14
N LEU A 106 13.55 9.47 3.11
CA LEU A 106 13.21 9.96 1.77
C LEU A 106 11.70 10.18 1.61
N MET A 107 10.91 9.81 2.59
CA MET A 107 9.44 9.98 2.55
C MET A 107 9.04 11.38 3.04
N VAL A 108 9.56 12.40 2.37
CA VAL A 108 9.39 13.79 2.81
C VAL A 108 7.98 14.32 2.60
N ASN A 109 7.23 13.73 1.69
CA ASN A 109 5.87 14.18 1.36
C ASN A 109 4.78 13.29 1.93
N THR A 110 5.14 12.36 2.80
CA THR A 110 4.18 11.41 3.36
C THR A 110 4.35 11.35 4.87
N PRO A 111 3.66 12.22 5.60
CA PRO A 111 3.73 12.17 7.06
C PRO A 111 3.25 10.84 7.60
N SER A 112 3.88 10.37 8.65
CA SER A 112 3.50 9.13 9.31
C SER A 112 3.18 9.40 10.77
N THR A 113 2.17 8.69 11.29
CA THR A 113 1.78 8.78 12.68
C THR A 113 1.92 7.40 13.31
N PRO A 114 2.76 7.25 14.32
CA PRO A 114 2.85 5.96 15.01
C PRO A 114 1.53 5.61 15.68
N ILE A 115 1.11 4.36 15.55
CA ILE A 115 -0.12 3.88 16.19
C ILE A 115 0.15 2.71 17.13
N GLY A 116 1.42 2.50 17.49
CA GLY A 116 1.82 1.50 18.49
C GLY A 116 1.98 0.11 17.93
N LYS A 117 2.10 -0.83 18.84
CA LYS A 117 2.28 -2.23 18.49
C LYS A 117 0.94 -2.93 18.39
N HIS A 118 0.78 -3.74 17.36
CA HIS A 118 -0.45 -4.48 17.11
C HIS A 118 -0.14 -5.94 16.86
N GLN A 119 -0.99 -6.80 17.39
CA GLN A 119 -0.90 -8.23 17.11
C GLN A 119 -1.49 -8.47 15.73
N ILE A 120 -0.69 -9.00 14.82
CA ILE A 120 -1.11 -9.24 13.45
C ILE A 120 -1.27 -10.74 13.26
N LYS A 121 -2.41 -11.15 12.71
CA LYS A 121 -2.73 -12.55 12.47
C LYS A 121 -1.63 -13.20 11.63
N GLY A 122 -1.11 -14.31 12.10
CA GLY A 122 -0.04 -15.03 11.42
C GLY A 122 1.37 -14.63 11.84
N PHE A 123 1.49 -13.64 12.73
CA PHE A 123 2.79 -13.19 13.23
C PHE A 123 2.84 -13.32 14.74
N LYS A 124 3.93 -13.90 15.25
CA LYS A 124 4.06 -14.16 16.68
C LYS A 124 4.25 -12.91 17.52
N GLU A 125 5.13 -12.04 17.05
CA GLU A 125 5.47 -10.84 17.80
C GLU A 125 4.57 -9.67 17.37
N PRO A 126 4.21 -8.79 18.33
CA PRO A 126 3.51 -7.57 17.96
C PRO A 126 4.37 -6.72 17.03
N ILE A 127 3.73 -6.04 16.11
CA ILE A 127 4.40 -5.25 15.08
C ILE A 127 4.09 -3.78 15.29
N GLU A 128 5.11 -2.94 15.27
CA GLU A 128 4.92 -1.50 15.32
C GLU A 128 4.42 -0.99 13.99
N LEU A 129 3.31 -0.28 14.04
CA LEU A 129 2.65 0.24 12.84
C LEU A 129 2.62 1.74 12.83
N VAL A 130 2.51 2.29 11.62
CA VAL A 130 2.26 3.71 11.41
C VAL A 130 1.07 3.85 10.47
N ARG A 131 0.39 4.98 10.60
CA ARG A 131 -0.61 5.41 9.64
C ARG A 131 0.01 6.49 8.77
N LEU A 132 -0.11 6.33 7.46
CA LEU A 132 0.43 7.28 6.50
C LEU A 132 -0.67 8.23 6.04
N THR A 133 -0.33 9.50 5.90
CA THR A 133 -1.28 10.51 5.43
C THR A 133 -0.62 11.31 4.31
N ARG A 134 -1.46 11.99 3.52
CA ARG A 134 -0.95 12.85 2.47
C ARG A 134 -0.43 14.15 3.06
N ALA A 135 0.60 14.70 2.44
CA ALA A 135 1.20 15.94 2.92
C ALA A 135 0.20 17.10 2.96
N ASN A 136 -0.79 17.08 2.05
CA ASN A 136 -1.80 18.13 1.97
C ASN A 136 -3.07 17.80 2.76
N SER A 137 -3.06 16.74 3.51
CA SER A 137 -4.19 16.38 4.38
C SER A 137 -4.20 17.27 5.60
N VAL A 138 -5.31 17.87 5.87
CA VAL A 138 -5.48 18.76 7.00
C VAL A 138 -6.50 18.17 7.96
#